data_3c2b7e4f786a7f71e5de069e444d82ee
#
_entry.id   3c2b7e4f786a7f71e5de069e444d82ee
#
_cell.length_a   1.000
_cell.length_b   1.000
_cell.length_c   1.000
_cell.angle_alpha   90.00
_cell.angle_beta   90.00
_cell.angle_gamma   90.00
#
_symmetry.space_group_name_H-M   'P 1'
#
loop_
_entity.id
_entity.type
_entity.pdbx_description
1 polymer ?
#
loop_
_entity_poly.entity_id
_entity_poly.type
_entity_poly.pdbx_seq_one_letter_code
_entity_poly.pdbx_strand_id
1 'polypeptide(L)'
;MSPKRRRHRATDKRVERTEERTSVGEGSAAQRYAAFQEHARAASSLRGRWVAGLNFTPDPFQLDALDAVEAGNSVLVAAPTGAGKTIVGQFGAYVALQRGMRAFYTTPIKALSNQKYLELCDLYGADNVGLATGDTSINSKAPVVVMTT
;
A
#
# COMPACT_ATOMS: atom_id res chain seq x y z
N MET A 1 23.59 -70.51 43.78
CA MET A 1 24.04 -69.55 42.75
C MET A 1 22.78 -68.91 42.13
N SER A 2 22.47 -67.69 42.52
CA SER A 2 21.30 -66.95 42.03
C SER A 2 21.75 -65.91 41.02
N PRO A 3 21.08 -65.74 39.87
CA PRO A 3 21.40 -64.64 38.94
C PRO A 3 20.59 -63.38 39.32
N LYS A 4 21.29 -62.27 39.40
CA LYS A 4 20.76 -60.93 39.70
C LYS A 4 19.88 -60.44 38.56
N ARG A 5 18.64 -60.06 38.87
CA ARG A 5 17.76 -59.30 37.98
C ARG A 5 18.26 -57.89 37.80
N ARG A 6 18.58 -57.49 36.55
CA ARG A 6 18.78 -56.08 36.15
C ARG A 6 17.36 -55.44 35.99
N ARG A 7 17.11 -54.43 36.83
CA ARG A 7 15.95 -53.52 36.65
C ARG A 7 16.34 -52.51 35.55
N HIS A 8 15.67 -52.54 34.43
CA HIS A 8 15.72 -51.47 33.46
C HIS A 8 15.02 -50.24 34.03
N ARG A 9 15.76 -49.14 34.07
CA ARG A 9 15.33 -47.80 34.44
C ARG A 9 14.61 -47.20 33.26
N ALA A 10 13.27 -47.23 33.25
CA ALA A 10 12.45 -46.42 32.37
C ALA A 10 12.33 -45.05 33.01
N THR A 11 13.16 -44.12 32.58
CA THR A 11 13.04 -42.73 33.01
C THR A 11 12.80 -41.86 31.81
N ASP A 12 11.68 -41.17 31.86
CA ASP A 12 11.58 -39.75 31.57
C ASP A 12 11.81 -39.31 30.10
N LYS A 13 10.87 -39.66 29.25
CA LYS A 13 10.63 -38.97 27.95
C LYS A 13 9.28 -38.26 27.91
N ARG A 14 8.70 -37.92 29.06
CA ARG A 14 7.37 -37.28 29.09
C ARG A 14 7.36 -35.80 29.47
N VAL A 15 8.49 -35.19 29.76
CA VAL A 15 8.56 -33.79 30.20
C VAL A 15 8.98 -32.84 29.09
N GLU A 16 9.71 -33.30 28.05
CA GLU A 16 10.22 -32.42 26.97
C GLU A 16 9.22 -32.10 25.83
N ARG A 17 7.97 -32.58 25.91
CA ARG A 17 6.96 -32.40 24.84
C ARG A 17 5.93 -31.32 25.13
N THR A 18 6.06 -30.59 26.21
CA THR A 18 5.07 -29.59 26.65
C THR A 18 5.54 -28.15 26.51
N GLU A 19 6.79 -27.89 26.17
CA GLU A 19 7.34 -26.51 26.07
C GLU A 19 7.45 -25.96 24.65
N GLU A 20 7.14 -26.74 23.63
CA GLU A 20 7.26 -26.30 22.22
C GLU A 20 5.91 -25.83 21.59
N ARG A 21 4.89 -25.56 22.40
CA ARG A 21 3.54 -25.16 21.92
C ARG A 21 3.08 -23.78 22.35
N THR A 22 3.95 -22.90 22.82
CA THR A 22 3.56 -21.56 23.31
C THR A 22 4.46 -20.45 22.78
N SER A 23 4.71 -20.39 21.48
CA SER A 23 5.35 -19.21 20.86
C SER A 23 4.55 -18.62 19.70
N VAL A 24 3.23 -18.73 19.73
CA VAL A 24 2.35 -18.02 18.79
C VAL A 24 1.41 -17.15 19.62
N GLY A 25 1.79 -15.87 19.82
CA GLY A 25 0.87 -14.85 20.35
C GLY A 25 1.26 -14.18 21.67
N GLU A 26 2.52 -13.84 21.87
CA GLU A 26 2.95 -13.04 23.04
C GLU A 26 2.67 -11.54 22.84
N GLY A 27 1.39 -11.16 22.87
CA GLY A 27 0.95 -9.81 23.12
C GLY A 27 -0.18 -9.82 24.13
N SER A 28 -0.19 -8.90 25.09
CA SER A 28 -1.32 -8.76 26.00
C SER A 28 -2.62 -8.53 25.20
N ALA A 29 -3.79 -8.85 25.79
CA ALA A 29 -5.07 -8.58 25.14
C ALA A 29 -5.19 -7.10 24.69
N ALA A 30 -4.62 -6.19 25.46
CA ALA A 30 -4.55 -4.76 25.12
C ALA A 30 -3.68 -4.50 23.87
N GLN A 31 -2.54 -5.16 23.73
CA GLN A 31 -1.67 -5.03 22.55
C GLN A 31 -2.34 -5.61 21.29
N ARG A 32 -3.01 -6.75 21.39
CA ARG A 32 -3.78 -7.32 20.27
C ARG A 32 -4.93 -6.43 19.85
N TYR A 33 -5.63 -5.84 20.81
CA TYR A 33 -6.72 -4.89 20.54
C TYR A 33 -6.21 -3.59 19.92
N ALA A 34 -5.08 -3.05 20.39
CA ALA A 34 -4.44 -1.88 19.80
C ALA A 34 -4.01 -2.15 18.36
N ALA A 35 -3.36 -3.29 18.10
CA ALA A 35 -2.98 -3.70 16.75
C ALA A 35 -4.20 -3.88 15.84
N PHE A 36 -5.29 -4.47 16.33
CA PHE A 36 -6.54 -4.59 15.58
C PHE A 36 -7.14 -3.23 15.23
N GLN A 37 -7.15 -2.29 16.19
CA GLN A 37 -7.63 -0.92 15.93
C GLN A 37 -6.75 -0.18 14.94
N GLU A 38 -5.44 -0.36 15.01
CA GLU A 38 -4.48 0.23 14.08
C GLU A 38 -4.66 -0.32 12.65
N HIS A 39 -4.83 -1.64 12.51
CA HIS A 39 -5.19 -2.27 11.24
C HIS A 39 -6.54 -1.79 10.69
N ALA A 40 -7.56 -1.66 11.54
CA ALA A 40 -8.87 -1.18 11.13
C ALA A 40 -8.80 0.30 10.67
N ARG A 41 -8.05 1.15 11.36
CA ARG A 41 -7.80 2.55 10.96
C ARG A 41 -7.03 2.61 9.65
N ALA A 42 -5.97 1.83 9.51
CA ALA A 42 -5.18 1.76 8.28
C ALA A 42 -6.05 1.31 7.09
N ALA A 43 -6.90 0.31 7.27
CA ALA A 43 -7.82 -0.17 6.22
C ALA A 43 -8.89 0.89 5.84
N SER A 44 -9.31 1.75 6.78
CA SER A 44 -10.29 2.82 6.54
C SER A 44 -9.67 4.10 5.94
N SER A 45 -8.35 4.23 5.95
CA SER A 45 -7.63 5.37 5.35
C SER A 45 -7.80 5.40 3.82
N LEU A 46 -7.55 6.56 3.19
CA LEU A 46 -7.56 6.66 1.73
C LEU A 46 -6.52 5.71 1.12
N ARG A 47 -5.32 5.64 1.71
CA ARG A 47 -4.27 4.70 1.33
C ARG A 47 -4.75 3.25 1.41
N GLY A 48 -5.35 2.86 2.54
CA GLY A 48 -5.80 1.48 2.74
C GLY A 48 -6.84 1.06 1.71
N ARG A 49 -7.83 1.90 1.44
CA ARG A 49 -8.87 1.65 0.42
C ARG A 49 -8.28 1.58 -0.99
N TRP A 50 -7.34 2.45 -1.30
CA TRP A 50 -6.73 2.50 -2.62
C TRP A 50 -5.80 1.30 -2.86
N VAL A 51 -4.95 0.95 -1.87
CA VAL A 51 -4.07 -0.22 -1.93
C VAL A 51 -4.85 -1.52 -2.03
N ALA A 52 -5.99 -1.64 -1.36
CA ALA A 52 -6.86 -2.82 -1.47
C ALA A 52 -7.40 -3.07 -2.89
N GLY A 53 -7.45 -2.04 -3.74
CA GLY A 53 -7.83 -2.14 -5.14
C GLY A 53 -6.70 -2.50 -6.10
N LEU A 54 -5.46 -2.58 -5.62
CA LEU A 54 -4.31 -2.95 -6.45
C LEU A 54 -4.23 -4.47 -6.64
N ASN A 55 -3.70 -4.89 -7.79
CA ASN A 55 -3.43 -6.30 -8.11
C ASN A 55 -1.99 -6.74 -7.76
N PHE A 56 -1.27 -5.93 -7.01
CA PHE A 56 0.09 -6.18 -6.53
C PHE A 56 0.30 -5.57 -5.15
N THR A 57 1.36 -5.99 -4.45
CA THR A 57 1.74 -5.43 -3.15
C THR A 57 2.74 -4.29 -3.36
N PRO A 58 2.45 -3.06 -2.91
CA PRO A 58 3.39 -1.95 -2.99
C PRO A 58 4.64 -2.20 -2.14
N ASP A 59 5.78 -1.68 -2.61
CA ASP A 59 7.03 -1.67 -1.86
C ASP A 59 6.97 -0.74 -0.64
N PRO A 60 7.80 -0.95 0.40
CA PRO A 60 7.80 -0.11 1.60
C PRO A 60 7.96 1.39 1.30
N PHE A 61 8.88 1.77 0.39
CA PHE A 61 9.08 3.18 0.03
C PHE A 61 7.85 3.80 -0.66
N GLN A 62 7.09 2.99 -1.39
CA GLN A 62 5.84 3.45 -2.00
C GLN A 62 4.80 3.70 -0.91
N LEU A 63 4.64 2.78 0.05
CA LEU A 63 3.71 2.94 1.18
C LEU A 63 4.03 4.19 1.99
N ASP A 64 5.31 4.43 2.31
CA ASP A 64 5.76 5.64 3.03
C ASP A 64 5.41 6.92 2.24
N ALA A 65 5.59 6.90 0.91
CA ALA A 65 5.23 8.01 0.05
C ALA A 65 3.70 8.24 0.00
N LEU A 66 2.90 7.16 -0.04
CA LEU A 66 1.43 7.27 0.01
C LEU A 66 0.96 7.86 1.35
N ASP A 67 1.55 7.43 2.48
CA ASP A 67 1.22 7.99 3.81
C ASP A 67 1.54 9.49 3.87
N ALA A 68 2.68 9.90 3.34
CA ALA A 68 3.06 11.32 3.32
C ALA A 68 2.12 12.15 2.43
N VAL A 69 1.69 11.62 1.26
CA VAL A 69 0.69 12.28 0.39
C VAL A 69 -0.66 12.39 1.09
N GLU A 70 -1.13 11.33 1.75
CA GLU A 70 -2.39 11.34 2.49
C GLU A 70 -2.36 12.35 3.64
N ALA A 71 -1.22 12.50 4.31
CA ALA A 71 -1.00 13.51 5.35
C ALA A 71 -0.95 14.96 4.82
N GLY A 72 -0.95 15.15 3.50
CA GLY A 72 -0.89 16.47 2.86
C GLY A 72 0.52 17.04 2.72
N ASN A 73 1.55 16.21 2.85
CA ASN A 73 2.93 16.62 2.67
C ASN A 73 3.34 16.66 1.19
N SER A 74 4.32 17.48 0.87
CA SER A 74 5.04 17.39 -0.39
C SER A 74 5.98 16.19 -0.37
N VAL A 75 6.00 15.42 -1.47
CA VAL A 75 6.77 14.17 -1.56
C VAL A 75 7.68 14.19 -2.79
N LEU A 76 8.97 13.90 -2.58
CA LEU A 76 9.94 13.63 -3.64
C LEU A 76 10.31 12.15 -3.63
N VAL A 77 9.99 11.43 -4.70
CA VAL A 77 10.33 10.01 -4.86
C VAL A 77 11.56 9.86 -5.73
N ALA A 78 12.69 9.56 -5.11
CA ALA A 78 13.94 9.25 -5.78
C ALA A 78 14.16 7.73 -5.79
N ALA A 79 13.88 7.07 -6.91
CA ALA A 79 14.04 5.63 -7.08
C ALA A 79 14.44 5.31 -8.54
N PRO A 80 15.10 4.18 -8.82
CA PRO A 80 15.48 3.78 -10.19
C PRO A 80 14.30 3.72 -11.15
N THR A 81 14.59 3.77 -12.45
CA THR A 81 13.58 3.55 -13.50
C THR A 81 13.01 2.13 -13.35
N GLY A 82 11.70 2.01 -13.51
CA GLY A 82 11.02 0.72 -13.30
C GLY A 82 10.59 0.42 -11.85
N ALA A 83 11.04 1.20 -10.85
CA ALA A 83 10.66 0.99 -9.44
C ALA A 83 9.21 1.38 -9.09
N GLY A 84 8.34 1.59 -10.08
CA GLY A 84 6.92 1.84 -9.84
C GLY A 84 6.57 3.20 -9.21
N LYS A 85 7.40 4.24 -9.42
CA LYS A 85 7.15 5.60 -8.89
C LYS A 85 5.79 6.19 -9.27
N THR A 86 5.25 5.79 -10.42
CA THR A 86 3.97 6.27 -10.98
C THR A 86 2.80 6.11 -10.01
N ILE A 87 2.82 5.06 -9.20
CA ILE A 87 1.77 4.75 -8.22
C ILE A 87 1.55 5.92 -7.24
N VAL A 88 2.61 6.63 -6.84
CA VAL A 88 2.51 7.76 -5.91
C VAL A 88 1.77 8.94 -6.54
N GLY A 89 2.06 9.23 -7.82
CA GLY A 89 1.34 10.27 -8.58
C GLY A 89 -0.13 9.90 -8.82
N GLN A 90 -0.41 8.66 -9.13
CA GLN A 90 -1.79 8.15 -9.27
C GLN A 90 -2.55 8.29 -7.94
N PHE A 91 -1.95 7.87 -6.84
CA PHE A 91 -2.56 8.03 -5.51
C PHE A 91 -2.82 9.50 -5.15
N GLY A 92 -1.90 10.42 -5.51
CA GLY A 92 -2.11 11.85 -5.33
C GLY A 92 -3.37 12.36 -6.05
N ALA A 93 -3.61 11.91 -7.27
CA ALA A 93 -4.86 12.21 -8.00
C ALA A 93 -6.09 11.60 -7.29
N TYR A 94 -5.99 10.38 -6.80
CA TYR A 94 -7.05 9.75 -6.01
C TYR A 94 -7.40 10.54 -4.75
N VAL A 95 -6.39 10.95 -3.97
CA VAL A 95 -6.60 11.77 -2.75
C VAL A 95 -7.29 13.09 -3.10
N ALA A 96 -6.89 13.75 -4.19
CA ALA A 96 -7.54 14.97 -4.65
C ALA A 96 -9.02 14.74 -4.98
N LEU A 97 -9.34 13.68 -5.71
CA LEU A 97 -10.73 13.31 -6.03
C LEU A 97 -11.55 13.07 -4.75
N GLN A 98 -11.02 12.28 -3.82
CA GLN A 98 -11.73 11.96 -2.58
C GLN A 98 -11.98 13.18 -1.67
N ARG A 99 -11.16 14.21 -1.81
CA ARG A 99 -11.24 15.46 -1.03
C ARG A 99 -11.94 16.59 -1.78
N GLY A 100 -12.48 16.34 -2.98
CA GLY A 100 -13.12 17.36 -3.82
C GLY A 100 -12.14 18.46 -4.28
N MET A 101 -10.84 18.14 -4.35
CA MET A 101 -9.78 19.04 -4.82
C MET A 101 -9.48 18.79 -6.30
N ARG A 102 -8.72 19.68 -6.91
CA ARG A 102 -8.19 19.50 -8.25
C ARG A 102 -6.75 19.00 -8.20
N ALA A 103 -6.42 18.05 -9.09
CA ALA A 103 -5.07 17.56 -9.30
C ALA A 103 -4.57 17.93 -10.72
N PHE A 104 -3.32 18.33 -10.82
CA PHE A 104 -2.64 18.53 -12.09
C PHE A 104 -1.50 17.53 -12.22
N TYR A 105 -1.62 16.63 -13.19
CA TYR A 105 -0.62 15.61 -13.48
C TYR A 105 0.24 16.09 -14.64
N THR A 106 1.44 16.58 -14.36
CA THR A 106 2.32 17.15 -15.38
C THR A 106 3.32 16.14 -15.94
N THR A 107 3.55 16.17 -17.24
CA THR A 107 4.58 15.37 -17.90
C THR A 107 5.40 16.23 -18.85
N PRO A 108 6.66 15.88 -19.12
CA PRO A 108 7.55 16.73 -19.93
C PRO A 108 7.27 16.66 -21.43
N ILE A 109 6.54 15.65 -21.91
CA ILE A 109 6.26 15.47 -23.34
C ILE A 109 4.82 15.03 -23.61
N LYS A 110 4.26 15.47 -24.74
CA LYS A 110 2.88 15.21 -25.16
C LYS A 110 2.53 13.71 -25.22
N ALA A 111 3.43 12.89 -25.74
CA ALA A 111 3.17 11.44 -25.85
C ALA A 111 2.90 10.81 -24.47
N LEU A 112 3.67 11.20 -23.45
CA LEU A 112 3.45 10.75 -22.05
C LEU A 112 2.17 11.34 -21.48
N SER A 113 1.81 12.59 -21.79
CA SER A 113 0.54 13.17 -21.35
C SER A 113 -0.63 12.37 -21.90
N ASN A 114 -0.63 12.02 -23.18
CA ASN A 114 -1.69 11.24 -23.81
C ASN A 114 -1.80 9.83 -23.17
N GLN A 115 -0.66 9.16 -22.96
CA GLN A 115 -0.63 7.85 -22.30
C GLN A 115 -1.20 7.94 -20.87
N LYS A 116 -0.75 8.94 -20.09
CA LYS A 116 -1.23 9.11 -18.69
C LYS A 116 -2.70 9.52 -18.64
N TYR A 117 -3.17 10.30 -19.59
CA TYR A 117 -4.59 10.62 -19.71
C TYR A 117 -5.43 9.34 -19.83
N LEU A 118 -5.07 8.43 -20.75
CA LEU A 118 -5.79 7.16 -20.91
C LEU A 118 -5.72 6.30 -19.65
N GLU A 119 -4.54 6.12 -19.07
CA GLU A 119 -4.35 5.36 -17.83
C GLU A 119 -5.20 5.91 -16.67
N LEU A 120 -5.29 7.23 -16.52
CA LEU A 120 -6.07 7.86 -15.46
C LEU A 120 -7.58 7.81 -15.76
N CYS A 121 -7.99 7.85 -17.03
CA CYS A 121 -9.39 7.61 -17.43
C CYS A 121 -9.83 6.19 -17.06
N ASP A 122 -8.98 5.20 -17.26
CA ASP A 122 -9.27 3.81 -16.88
C ASP A 122 -9.40 3.64 -15.36
N LEU A 123 -8.61 4.40 -14.59
CA LEU A 123 -8.62 4.34 -13.12
C LEU A 123 -9.78 5.12 -12.49
N TYR A 124 -10.11 6.29 -13.02
CA TYR A 124 -11.00 7.25 -12.35
C TYR A 124 -12.25 7.61 -13.15
N GLY A 125 -12.37 7.09 -14.37
CA GLY A 125 -13.45 7.44 -15.30
C GLY A 125 -13.13 8.70 -16.12
N ALA A 126 -13.54 8.70 -17.38
CA ALA A 126 -13.27 9.79 -18.34
C ALA A 126 -13.89 11.14 -17.92
N ASP A 127 -14.99 11.12 -17.16
CA ASP A 127 -15.64 12.33 -16.67
C ASP A 127 -14.83 13.08 -15.62
N ASN A 128 -13.95 12.38 -14.92
CA ASN A 128 -13.10 12.92 -13.87
C ASN A 128 -11.69 13.31 -14.36
N VAL A 129 -11.36 13.03 -15.62
CA VAL A 129 -10.00 13.25 -16.15
C VAL A 129 -10.06 14.14 -17.39
N GLY A 130 -9.18 15.12 -17.44
CA GLY A 130 -8.97 16.01 -18.57
C GLY A 130 -7.56 15.93 -19.12
N LEU A 131 -7.38 16.43 -20.34
CA LEU A 131 -6.09 16.56 -21.00
C LEU A 131 -5.92 18.01 -21.46
N ALA A 132 -4.76 18.59 -21.17
CA ALA A 132 -4.37 19.92 -21.65
C ALA A 132 -2.92 19.89 -22.18
N THR A 133 -2.77 19.91 -23.49
CA THR A 133 -1.48 20.03 -24.18
C THR A 133 -1.49 21.27 -25.05
N GLY A 134 -0.37 21.62 -25.65
CA GLY A 134 -0.28 22.86 -26.47
C GLY A 134 -1.30 22.95 -27.60
N ASP A 135 -1.81 21.83 -28.11
CA ASP A 135 -2.70 21.76 -29.28
C ASP A 135 -4.01 20.98 -29.01
N THR A 136 -4.15 20.40 -27.82
CA THR A 136 -5.32 19.55 -27.47
C THR A 136 -5.83 19.91 -26.09
N SER A 137 -7.14 20.13 -25.98
CA SER A 137 -7.84 20.36 -24.71
C SER A 137 -9.10 19.50 -24.64
N ILE A 138 -9.11 18.56 -23.73
CA ILE A 138 -10.22 17.64 -23.46
C ILE A 138 -10.60 17.81 -21.99
N ASN A 139 -11.87 18.07 -21.70
CA ASN A 139 -12.42 18.17 -20.33
C ASN A 139 -11.50 18.95 -19.36
N SER A 140 -11.03 20.14 -19.76
CA SER A 140 -10.04 20.93 -18.97
C SER A 140 -10.55 21.39 -17.60
N LYS A 141 -11.85 21.25 -17.32
CA LYS A 141 -12.46 21.54 -16.01
C LYS A 141 -12.55 20.32 -15.11
N ALA A 142 -12.12 19.15 -15.57
CA ALA A 142 -12.11 17.94 -14.79
C ALA A 142 -11.35 18.10 -13.45
N PRO A 143 -11.71 17.34 -12.43
CA PRO A 143 -10.97 17.36 -11.16
C PRO A 143 -9.51 16.93 -11.31
N VAL A 144 -9.18 16.04 -12.23
CA VAL A 144 -7.81 15.63 -12.54
C VAL A 144 -7.49 16.08 -13.97
N VAL A 145 -6.45 16.87 -14.17
CA VAL A 145 -6.02 17.33 -15.50
C VAL A 145 -4.59 16.89 -15.77
N VAL A 146 -4.41 16.08 -16.81
CA VAL A 146 -3.08 15.74 -17.33
C VAL A 146 -2.63 16.83 -18.28
N MET A 147 -1.40 17.32 -18.14
CA MET A 147 -0.90 18.41 -18.97
C MET A 147 0.61 18.29 -19.25
N THR A 148 1.04 18.88 -20.34
CA THR A 148 2.47 19.10 -20.59
C THR A 148 2.97 20.34 -19.86
N THR A 149 4.20 20.25 -19.35
CA THR A 149 4.93 21.40 -18.78
C THR A 149 5.47 22.29 -19.88
#